data_02c4819dad2d6fbf72a29dce60815d2c
#
_entry.id   02c4819dad2d6fbf72a29dce60815d2c
#
_cell.length_a   1.000
_cell.length_b   1.000
_cell.length_c   1.000
_cell.angle_alpha   90.00
_cell.angle_beta   90.00
_cell.angle_gamma   90.00
#
_symmetry.space_group_name_H-M   'P 1'
#
loop_
_entity.id
_entity.type
_entity.pdbx_description
1 polymer ?
#
loop_
_entity_poly.entity_id
_entity_poly.type
_entity_poly.pdbx_seq_one_letter_code
_entity_poly.pdbx_strand_id
1 'polypeptide(L)'
;MEYKKILFQLFPDLENIGDWADWEENNTSLSAKLYNSKYIIKSREVEIWDDKSCIYNNIIYPKTGENLPCFGMDLMGFFDKKVIIVFDFQHPVENYLFSHPDLPKAEGTFRFFEPGNHFSENVFVRKCTMDQVNDYLDDFAAYLQAYKEMLESKKPSGFAVHSTYGDFDKYMKRLDPVSGYLSSKFGKEKAESLVNDFLFCYG
;
A
#
# COMPACT_ATOMS: atom_id res chain seq x y z
N MET A 1 -3.58 6.16 13.70
CA MET A 1 -3.32 4.71 13.52
C MET A 1 -1.86 4.41 13.83
N GLU A 2 -1.55 3.31 14.57
CA GLU A 2 -0.17 3.02 15.01
C GLU A 2 0.75 2.65 13.82
N TYR A 3 0.26 1.91 12.84
CA TYR A 3 1.01 1.59 11.62
C TYR A 3 1.53 2.83 10.89
N LYS A 4 0.72 3.86 10.77
CA LYS A 4 1.10 5.14 10.21
C LYS A 4 2.23 5.81 11.01
N LYS A 5 2.19 5.73 12.34
CA LYS A 5 3.26 6.28 13.19
C LYS A 5 4.60 5.58 12.93
N ILE A 6 4.60 4.25 12.80
CA ILE A 6 5.81 3.47 12.47
C ILE A 6 6.36 3.89 11.10
N LEU A 7 5.51 4.07 10.11
CA LEU A 7 5.92 4.56 8.79
C LEU A 7 6.69 5.89 8.89
N PHE A 8 6.11 6.88 9.57
CA PHE A 8 6.76 8.21 9.72
C PHE A 8 7.98 8.20 10.66
N GLN A 9 8.06 7.25 11.59
CA GLN A 9 9.27 7.06 12.41
C GLN A 9 10.43 6.50 11.60
N LEU A 10 10.17 5.54 10.72
CA LEU A 10 11.19 4.94 9.86
C LEU A 10 11.59 5.83 8.68
N PHE A 11 10.66 6.63 8.17
CA PHE A 11 10.89 7.59 7.09
C PHE A 11 10.59 9.03 7.57
N PRO A 12 11.45 9.59 8.46
CA PRO A 12 11.20 10.90 9.05
C PRO A 12 11.35 12.07 8.07
N ASP A 13 11.92 11.81 6.89
CA ASP A 13 12.07 12.74 5.77
C ASP A 13 10.90 12.72 4.78
N LEU A 14 9.83 11.98 5.08
CA LEU A 14 8.60 12.03 4.29
C LEU A 14 7.93 13.39 4.42
N GLU A 15 7.83 14.10 3.31
CA GLU A 15 7.18 15.40 3.20
C GLU A 15 5.85 15.27 2.46
N ASN A 16 4.79 15.87 3.01
CA ASN A 16 3.50 15.97 2.30
C ASN A 16 3.68 16.90 1.11
N ILE A 17 3.39 16.40 -0.10
CA ILE A 17 3.47 17.14 -1.36
C ILE A 17 2.11 17.43 -1.98
N GLY A 18 1.04 16.98 -1.36
CA GLY A 18 -0.33 17.29 -1.78
C GLY A 18 -1.40 16.48 -1.07
N ASP A 19 -2.50 17.16 -0.78
CA ASP A 19 -3.76 16.55 -0.36
C ASP A 19 -4.61 16.37 -1.63
N TRP A 20 -4.75 15.12 -2.09
CA TRP A 20 -5.46 14.82 -3.34
C TRP A 20 -6.97 14.85 -3.18
N ALA A 21 -7.48 14.35 -2.07
CA ALA A 21 -8.89 14.38 -1.72
C ALA A 21 -9.12 14.46 -0.21
N ASP A 22 -10.20 15.14 0.16
CA ASP A 22 -10.76 15.16 1.50
C ASP A 22 -12.29 15.20 1.33
N TRP A 23 -12.93 14.03 1.48
CA TRP A 23 -14.36 13.87 1.20
C TRP A 23 -15.12 13.46 2.44
N GLU A 24 -16.30 14.05 2.62
CA GLU A 24 -17.29 13.61 3.60
C GLU A 24 -18.63 13.37 2.91
N GLU A 25 -19.05 12.12 2.79
CA GLU A 25 -20.31 11.72 2.18
C GLU A 25 -20.90 10.49 2.86
N ASN A 26 -22.21 10.46 3.04
CA ASN A 26 -22.94 9.30 3.59
C ASN A 26 -22.35 8.77 4.91
N ASN A 27 -22.00 9.66 5.84
CA ASN A 27 -21.30 9.37 7.10
C ASN A 27 -19.95 8.62 6.92
N THR A 28 -19.34 8.78 5.76
CA THR A 28 -18.03 8.22 5.46
C THR A 28 -17.08 9.37 5.12
N SER A 29 -15.93 9.39 5.80
CA SER A 29 -14.83 10.31 5.48
C SER A 29 -13.73 9.59 4.73
N LEU A 30 -13.12 10.27 3.77
CA LEU A 30 -11.94 9.82 3.02
C LEU A 30 -10.91 10.93 2.96
N SER A 31 -9.69 10.60 3.33
CA SER A 31 -8.52 11.45 3.14
C SER A 31 -7.51 10.73 2.25
N ALA A 32 -7.04 11.40 1.20
CA ALA A 32 -6.04 10.88 0.27
C ALA A 32 -4.87 11.87 0.14
N LYS A 33 -3.66 11.42 0.48
CA LYS A 33 -2.46 12.27 0.57
C LYS A 33 -1.28 11.68 -0.17
N LEU A 34 -0.43 12.59 -0.66
CA LEU A 34 0.84 12.27 -1.32
C LEU A 34 2.02 12.73 -0.48
N TYR A 35 3.03 11.88 -0.41
CA TYR A 35 4.30 12.20 0.23
C TYR A 35 5.46 11.82 -0.68
N ASN A 36 6.60 12.46 -0.50
CA ASN A 36 7.88 12.05 -1.09
C ASN A 36 9.03 12.18 -0.10
N SER A 37 10.20 11.66 -0.47
CA SER A 37 11.44 11.84 0.28
C SER A 37 12.66 11.69 -0.61
N LYS A 38 13.84 11.66 -0.01
CA LYS A 38 15.11 11.44 -0.73
C LYS A 38 15.09 10.13 -1.55
N TYR A 39 14.56 9.04 -0.98
CA TYR A 39 14.56 7.70 -1.59
C TYR A 39 13.20 7.25 -2.14
N ILE A 40 12.16 8.01 -1.86
CA ILE A 40 10.77 7.71 -2.22
C ILE A 40 10.28 8.77 -3.20
N ILE A 41 9.92 8.36 -4.42
CA ILE A 41 9.37 9.29 -5.41
C ILE A 41 7.93 9.65 -5.08
N LYS A 42 7.18 8.67 -4.60
CA LYS A 42 5.77 8.83 -4.26
C LYS A 42 5.37 7.81 -3.20
N SER A 43 4.80 8.27 -2.12
CA SER A 43 4.01 7.46 -1.19
C SER A 43 2.57 7.95 -1.22
N ARG A 44 1.63 7.05 -1.52
CA ARG A 44 0.20 7.34 -1.54
C ARG A 44 -0.42 6.80 -0.28
N GLU A 45 -1.21 7.61 0.38
CA GLU A 45 -1.93 7.25 1.58
C GLU A 45 -3.42 7.51 1.39
N VAL A 46 -4.26 6.53 1.71
CA VAL A 46 -5.70 6.68 1.82
C VAL A 46 -6.17 6.20 3.17
N GLU A 47 -6.94 7.02 3.83
CA GLU A 47 -7.67 6.66 5.04
C GLU A 47 -9.17 6.82 4.78
N ILE A 48 -9.96 5.79 5.13
CA ILE A 48 -11.42 5.82 5.04
C ILE A 48 -12.00 5.40 6.38
N TRP A 49 -12.96 6.17 6.87
CA TRP A 49 -13.62 5.94 8.14
C TRP A 49 -15.13 6.11 8.04
N ASP A 50 -15.86 5.16 8.62
CA ASP A 50 -17.28 5.28 8.95
C ASP A 50 -17.61 4.49 10.23
N ASP A 51 -18.88 4.44 10.59
CA ASP A 51 -19.37 3.72 11.81
C ASP A 51 -19.14 2.21 11.73
N LYS A 52 -18.83 1.64 10.57
CA LYS A 52 -18.75 0.19 10.32
C LYS A 52 -17.38 -0.26 9.84
N SER A 53 -16.55 0.68 9.37
CA SER A 53 -15.26 0.33 8.78
C SER A 53 -14.19 1.39 9.01
N CYS A 54 -12.96 0.93 9.07
CA CYS A 54 -11.78 1.77 8.93
C CYS A 54 -10.81 1.11 7.95
N ILE A 55 -10.36 1.87 6.96
CA ILE A 55 -9.41 1.39 5.96
C ILE A 55 -8.21 2.32 5.96
N TYR A 56 -7.04 1.73 5.98
CA TYR A 56 -5.77 2.41 5.74
C TYR A 56 -5.04 1.69 4.62
N ASN A 57 -4.81 2.39 3.53
CA ASN A 57 -4.00 1.92 2.42
C ASN A 57 -2.81 2.85 2.23
N ASN A 58 -1.64 2.27 2.05
CA ASN A 58 -0.44 2.99 1.66
C ASN A 58 0.35 2.18 0.64
N ILE A 59 0.90 2.86 -0.36
CA ILE A 59 1.88 2.29 -1.27
C ILE A 59 3.03 3.25 -1.49
N ILE A 60 4.24 2.72 -1.40
CA ILE A 60 5.49 3.46 -1.50
C ILE A 60 6.22 3.05 -2.77
N TYR A 61 6.46 4.00 -3.67
CA TYR A 61 7.24 3.82 -4.89
C TYR A 61 8.68 4.30 -4.67
N PRO A 62 9.68 3.47 -4.99
CA PRO A 62 11.08 3.83 -4.81
C PRO A 62 11.55 4.87 -5.84
N LYS A 63 12.46 5.75 -5.41
CA LYS A 63 13.12 6.73 -6.28
C LYS A 63 14.44 6.18 -6.77
N THR A 64 14.38 5.25 -7.73
CA THR A 64 15.57 4.58 -8.27
C THR A 64 15.42 4.30 -9.76
N GLY A 65 16.54 4.16 -10.48
CA GLY A 65 16.57 3.68 -11.87
C GLY A 65 16.51 2.15 -11.99
N GLU A 66 16.49 1.43 -10.87
CA GLU A 66 16.41 -0.03 -10.83
C GLU A 66 14.96 -0.48 -10.56
N ASN A 67 14.64 -1.71 -10.96
CA ASN A 67 13.34 -2.33 -10.69
C ASN A 67 13.25 -2.83 -9.24
N LEU A 68 13.28 -1.92 -8.28
CA LEU A 68 12.99 -2.26 -6.89
C LEU A 68 11.47 -2.47 -6.71
N PRO A 69 11.06 -3.35 -5.79
CA PRO A 69 9.65 -3.47 -5.45
C PRO A 69 9.09 -2.17 -4.86
N CYS A 70 7.80 -1.96 -5.05
CA CYS A 70 7.02 -1.06 -4.21
C CYS A 70 6.78 -1.72 -2.84
N PHE A 71 6.48 -0.94 -1.83
CA PHE A 71 5.96 -1.48 -0.57
C PHE A 71 4.49 -1.08 -0.44
N GLY A 72 3.61 -2.07 -0.38
CA GLY A 72 2.17 -1.87 -0.22
C GLY A 72 1.68 -2.31 1.16
N MET A 73 0.74 -1.56 1.71
CA MET A 73 0.03 -1.93 2.93
C MET A 73 -1.46 -1.66 2.78
N ASP A 74 -2.26 -2.65 3.21
CA ASP A 74 -3.70 -2.55 3.40
C ASP A 74 -4.07 -2.98 4.82
N LEU A 75 -4.80 -2.13 5.52
CA LEU A 75 -5.51 -2.48 6.73
C LEU A 75 -6.99 -2.20 6.50
N MET A 76 -7.79 -3.25 6.45
CA MET A 76 -9.22 -3.20 6.17
C MET A 76 -9.99 -3.71 7.41
N GLY A 77 -10.42 -2.79 8.25
CA GLY A 77 -11.20 -3.08 9.46
C GLY A 77 -12.70 -2.98 9.19
N PHE A 78 -13.43 -4.04 9.51
CA PHE A 78 -14.89 -4.07 9.51
C PHE A 78 -15.34 -4.40 10.94
N PHE A 79 -15.84 -3.41 11.68
CA PHE A 79 -15.98 -3.44 13.14
C PHE A 79 -16.86 -4.56 13.69
N ASP A 80 -17.81 -5.05 12.92
CA ASP A 80 -18.68 -6.17 13.27
C ASP A 80 -18.16 -7.54 12.79
N LYS A 81 -17.00 -7.58 12.14
CA LYS A 81 -16.48 -8.80 11.49
C LYS A 81 -15.03 -9.09 11.81
N LYS A 82 -14.14 -8.59 11.00
CA LYS A 82 -12.70 -8.88 11.05
C LYS A 82 -11.89 -7.72 10.51
N VAL A 83 -10.64 -7.66 10.93
CA VAL A 83 -9.62 -6.87 10.28
C VAL A 83 -8.80 -7.78 9.37
N ILE A 84 -8.51 -7.30 8.18
CA ILE A 84 -7.54 -7.90 7.26
C ILE A 84 -6.35 -6.96 7.19
N ILE A 85 -5.17 -7.49 7.49
CA ILE A 85 -3.90 -6.77 7.40
C ILE A 85 -3.08 -7.41 6.30
N VAL A 86 -2.60 -6.61 5.37
CA VAL A 86 -1.71 -7.04 4.29
C VAL A 86 -0.57 -6.06 4.18
N PHE A 87 0.65 -6.56 4.09
CA PHE A 87 1.79 -5.77 3.61
C PHE A 87 2.75 -6.64 2.81
N ASP A 88 3.38 -6.04 1.81
CA ASP A 88 4.18 -6.77 0.84
C ASP A 88 5.15 -5.89 0.04
N PHE A 89 6.19 -6.55 -0.48
CA PHE A 89 7.07 -6.03 -1.52
C PHE A 89 6.50 -6.37 -2.89
N GLN A 90 5.83 -5.41 -3.51
CA GLN A 90 5.15 -5.62 -4.78
C GLN A 90 6.09 -5.30 -5.95
N HIS A 91 6.59 -6.35 -6.63
CA HIS A 91 7.57 -6.16 -7.69
C HIS A 91 6.92 -5.63 -8.98
N PRO A 92 7.53 -4.61 -9.65
CA PRO A 92 6.92 -3.99 -10.84
C PRO A 92 6.90 -4.91 -12.07
N VAL A 93 7.75 -5.92 -12.12
CA VAL A 93 7.79 -6.88 -13.24
C VAL A 93 6.86 -8.05 -12.94
N GLU A 94 5.89 -8.29 -13.83
CA GLU A 94 4.97 -9.41 -13.75
C GLU A 94 5.72 -10.75 -13.80
N ASN A 95 5.21 -11.73 -13.06
CA ASN A 95 5.79 -13.07 -12.94
C ASN A 95 7.23 -13.11 -12.38
N TYR A 96 7.70 -12.03 -11.79
CA TYR A 96 8.96 -12.01 -11.06
C TYR A 96 8.73 -12.41 -9.61
N LEU A 97 9.33 -13.53 -9.22
CA LEU A 97 9.24 -14.01 -7.85
C LEU A 97 10.30 -13.35 -6.98
N PHE A 98 9.88 -12.33 -6.22
CA PHE A 98 10.72 -11.64 -5.26
C PHE A 98 10.67 -12.33 -3.89
N SER A 99 11.81 -12.42 -3.21
CA SER A 99 11.91 -12.92 -1.84
C SER A 99 12.99 -12.17 -1.08
N HIS A 100 12.65 -11.66 0.12
CA HIS A 100 13.62 -11.13 1.06
C HIS A 100 14.12 -12.25 1.98
N PRO A 101 15.45 -12.50 2.10
CA PRO A 101 15.97 -13.68 2.79
C PRO A 101 15.72 -13.70 4.30
N ASP A 102 15.66 -12.52 4.93
CA ASP A 102 15.57 -12.38 6.39
C ASP A 102 14.12 -12.27 6.90
N LEU A 103 13.13 -12.37 6.01
CA LEU A 103 11.72 -12.30 6.37
C LEU A 103 11.01 -13.63 6.13
N PRO A 104 9.95 -13.92 6.93
CA PRO A 104 9.22 -15.17 6.76
C PRO A 104 8.55 -15.23 5.40
N LYS A 105 8.47 -16.45 4.85
CA LYS A 105 7.68 -16.69 3.65
C LYS A 105 6.18 -16.67 3.96
N ALA A 106 5.40 -16.36 2.96
CA ALA A 106 3.95 -16.36 3.06
C ALA A 106 3.41 -17.72 3.49
N GLU A 107 2.49 -17.69 4.44
CA GLU A 107 1.77 -18.86 4.92
C GLU A 107 0.34 -18.87 4.35
N GLY A 108 -0.05 -19.96 3.69
CA GLY A 108 -1.38 -20.15 3.13
C GLY A 108 -1.58 -19.48 1.77
N THR A 109 -2.79 -19.60 1.24
CA THR A 109 -3.22 -19.00 -0.02
C THR A 109 -4.34 -17.99 0.23
N PHE A 110 -4.22 -16.81 -0.37
CA PHE A 110 -5.20 -15.75 -0.26
C PHE A 110 -5.63 -15.32 -1.66
N ARG A 111 -6.92 -15.15 -1.87
CA ARG A 111 -7.56 -14.94 -3.18
C ARG A 111 -6.91 -13.91 -4.10
N PHE A 112 -6.25 -12.89 -3.54
CA PHE A 112 -5.64 -11.79 -4.31
C PHE A 112 -4.15 -11.63 -4.04
N PHE A 113 -3.62 -12.31 -3.04
CA PHE A 113 -2.26 -12.14 -2.54
C PHE A 113 -1.51 -13.46 -2.67
N GLU A 114 -1.08 -13.76 -3.89
CA GLU A 114 -0.34 -14.98 -4.18
C GLU A 114 1.08 -14.62 -4.63
N PRO A 115 2.11 -15.30 -4.13
CA PRO A 115 3.47 -15.12 -4.61
C PRO A 115 3.58 -15.26 -6.13
N GLY A 116 4.36 -14.39 -6.76
CA GLY A 116 4.32 -14.16 -8.21
C GLY A 116 3.26 -13.09 -8.56
N ASN A 117 3.00 -12.83 -9.80
CA ASN A 117 2.05 -11.82 -10.24
C ASN A 117 2.15 -10.48 -9.47
N HIS A 118 3.36 -9.98 -9.32
CA HIS A 118 3.74 -8.78 -8.55
C HIS A 118 3.85 -8.96 -7.03
N PHE A 119 3.28 -9.97 -6.40
CA PHE A 119 3.40 -10.22 -4.97
C PHE A 119 4.65 -11.05 -4.64
N SER A 120 5.30 -10.75 -3.50
CA SER A 120 6.52 -11.45 -3.06
C SER A 120 6.23 -12.81 -2.43
N GLU A 121 7.29 -13.62 -2.24
CA GLU A 121 7.21 -14.82 -1.40
C GLU A 121 7.01 -14.50 0.09
N ASN A 122 7.22 -13.23 0.49
CA ASN A 122 7.08 -12.76 1.87
C ASN A 122 5.73 -12.07 2.13
N VAL A 123 4.77 -12.13 1.22
CA VAL A 123 3.50 -11.43 1.44
C VAL A 123 2.89 -11.80 2.79
N PHE A 124 2.68 -10.79 3.62
CA PHE A 124 2.09 -10.93 4.94
C PHE A 124 0.59 -10.69 4.86
N VAL A 125 -0.19 -11.69 5.24
CA VAL A 125 -1.65 -11.57 5.32
C VAL A 125 -2.13 -12.13 6.65
N ARG A 126 -2.90 -11.33 7.40
CA ARG A 126 -3.52 -11.76 8.66
C ARG A 126 -4.99 -11.36 8.69
N LYS A 127 -5.79 -12.23 9.30
CA LYS A 127 -7.18 -11.97 9.66
C LYS A 127 -7.27 -12.00 11.18
N CYS A 128 -7.66 -10.89 11.78
CA CYS A 128 -7.72 -10.73 13.22
C CYS A 128 -8.96 -9.94 13.64
N THR A 129 -9.13 -9.74 14.92
CA THR A 129 -10.13 -8.86 15.51
C THR A 129 -9.54 -7.46 15.74
N MET A 130 -10.37 -6.46 16.01
CA MET A 130 -9.90 -5.07 16.22
C MET A 130 -8.94 -4.92 17.40
N ASP A 131 -9.12 -5.70 18.45
CA ASP A 131 -8.23 -5.71 19.63
C ASP A 131 -6.86 -6.33 19.35
N GLN A 132 -6.76 -7.20 18.33
CA GLN A 132 -5.53 -7.87 17.91
C GLN A 132 -4.74 -7.10 16.82
N VAL A 133 -5.27 -6.02 16.31
CA VAL A 133 -4.63 -5.27 15.19
C VAL A 133 -3.19 -4.87 15.53
N ASN A 134 -2.94 -4.49 16.75
CA ASN A 134 -1.61 -4.02 17.17
C ASN A 134 -0.61 -5.15 17.47
N ASP A 135 -1.04 -6.41 17.50
CA ASP A 135 -0.15 -7.56 17.75
C ASP A 135 0.86 -7.76 16.60
N TYR A 136 0.61 -7.16 15.44
CA TYR A 136 1.43 -7.29 14.22
C TYR A 136 2.28 -6.05 13.92
N LEU A 137 2.41 -5.12 14.86
CA LEU A 137 3.20 -3.90 14.64
C LEU A 137 4.70 -4.17 14.50
N ASP A 138 5.21 -5.15 15.24
CA ASP A 138 6.63 -5.54 15.14
C ASP A 138 6.93 -6.21 13.79
N ASP A 139 6.03 -7.05 13.28
CA ASP A 139 6.14 -7.61 11.94
C ASP A 139 6.15 -6.49 10.88
N PHE A 140 5.23 -5.56 10.97
CA PHE A 140 5.17 -4.41 10.06
C PHE A 140 6.45 -3.56 10.11
N ALA A 141 6.95 -3.29 11.30
CA ALA A 141 8.20 -2.54 11.49
C ALA A 141 9.39 -3.26 10.86
N ALA A 142 9.48 -4.60 11.01
CA ALA A 142 10.54 -5.41 10.40
C ALA A 142 10.49 -5.35 8.86
N TYR A 143 9.31 -5.47 8.26
CA TYR A 143 9.14 -5.36 6.80
C TYR A 143 9.48 -3.96 6.28
N LEU A 144 9.04 -2.91 6.97
CA LEU A 144 9.37 -1.53 6.61
C LEU A 144 10.86 -1.23 6.78
N GLN A 145 11.50 -1.76 7.81
CA GLN A 145 12.94 -1.61 8.01
C GLN A 145 13.72 -2.28 6.89
N ALA A 146 13.36 -3.51 6.51
CA ALA A 146 13.94 -4.22 5.38
C ALA A 146 13.76 -3.44 4.06
N TYR A 147 12.59 -2.84 3.85
CA TYR A 147 12.34 -1.99 2.68
C TYR A 147 13.20 -0.73 2.69
N LYS A 148 13.35 -0.08 3.83
CA LYS A 148 14.22 1.08 4.00
C LYS A 148 15.68 0.76 3.64
N GLU A 149 16.21 -0.35 4.15
CA GLU A 149 17.57 -0.80 3.85
C GLU A 149 17.76 -1.10 2.35
N MET A 150 16.75 -1.69 1.73
CA MET A 150 16.73 -1.92 0.28
C MET A 150 16.79 -0.60 -0.49
N LEU A 151 16.01 0.41 -0.11
CA LEU A 151 16.06 1.75 -0.72
C LEU A 151 17.41 2.42 -0.52
N GLU A 152 17.95 2.40 0.68
CA GLU A 152 19.22 3.05 1.04
C GLU A 152 20.44 2.37 0.38
N SER A 153 20.34 1.08 0.06
CA SER A 153 21.40 0.35 -0.67
C SER A 153 21.58 0.83 -2.11
N LYS A 154 20.63 1.59 -2.66
CA LYS A 154 20.60 2.07 -4.04
C LYS A 154 20.79 3.58 -4.10
N LYS A 155 21.40 4.04 -5.18
CA LYS A 155 21.49 5.49 -5.40
C LYS A 155 20.14 6.03 -5.87
N PRO A 156 19.60 7.09 -5.25
CA PRO A 156 18.42 7.75 -5.77
C PRO A 156 18.69 8.24 -7.18
N SER A 157 17.80 7.93 -8.12
CA SER A 157 17.86 8.47 -9.48
C SER A 157 16.76 9.51 -9.66
N GLY A 158 17.02 10.53 -10.45
CA GLY A 158 15.98 11.50 -10.83
C GLY A 158 14.92 10.93 -11.78
N PHE A 159 15.17 9.73 -12.30
CA PHE A 159 14.29 9.06 -13.27
C PHE A 159 13.93 7.67 -12.73
N ALA A 160 12.69 7.51 -12.41
CA ALA A 160 12.15 6.18 -12.19
C ALA A 160 11.93 5.49 -13.55
N VAL A 161 12.00 4.16 -13.57
CA VAL A 161 11.69 3.37 -14.77
C VAL A 161 10.18 3.34 -14.95
N HIS A 162 9.62 4.36 -15.57
CA HIS A 162 8.18 4.59 -15.67
C HIS A 162 7.37 3.41 -16.23
N SER A 163 7.94 2.64 -17.15
CA SER A 163 7.21 1.58 -17.85
C SER A 163 6.81 0.42 -16.95
N THR A 164 7.70 -0.02 -16.06
CA THR A 164 7.46 -1.21 -15.23
C THR A 164 6.44 -0.97 -14.13
N TYR A 165 6.47 0.17 -13.46
CA TYR A 165 5.45 0.52 -12.46
C TYR A 165 4.07 0.79 -13.08
N GLY A 166 4.05 1.29 -14.33
CA GLY A 166 2.80 1.42 -15.07
C GLY A 166 2.13 0.08 -15.39
N ASP A 167 2.88 -0.99 -15.58
CA ASP A 167 2.33 -2.34 -15.78
C ASP A 167 1.80 -2.92 -14.46
N PHE A 168 2.46 -2.67 -13.34
CA PHE A 168 1.95 -2.95 -12.00
C PHE A 168 0.62 -2.23 -11.74
N ASP A 169 0.54 -0.94 -12.03
CA ASP A 169 -0.70 -0.17 -11.87
C ASP A 169 -1.84 -0.73 -12.73
N LYS A 170 -1.57 -1.12 -13.98
CA LYS A 170 -2.57 -1.78 -14.85
C LYS A 170 -3.04 -3.12 -14.28
N TYR A 171 -2.13 -3.91 -13.71
CA TYR A 171 -2.46 -5.16 -13.05
C TYR A 171 -3.39 -4.93 -11.86
N MET A 172 -3.04 -3.99 -10.97
CA MET A 172 -3.85 -3.67 -9.79
C MET A 172 -5.22 -3.11 -10.16
N LYS A 173 -5.32 -2.27 -11.20
CA LYS A 173 -6.61 -1.79 -11.74
C LYS A 173 -7.51 -2.93 -12.22
N ARG A 174 -6.95 -3.98 -12.84
CA ARG A 174 -7.72 -5.15 -13.29
C ARG A 174 -8.25 -6.00 -12.14
N LEU A 175 -7.45 -6.11 -11.06
CA LEU A 175 -7.87 -6.86 -9.86
C LEU A 175 -8.98 -6.15 -9.09
N ASP A 176 -9.02 -4.85 -9.16
CA ASP A 176 -9.86 -3.87 -8.48
C ASP A 176 -10.94 -4.43 -7.52
N PRO A 177 -10.57 -4.81 -6.29
CA PRO A 177 -11.54 -5.24 -5.29
C PRO A 177 -12.24 -4.05 -4.60
N VAL A 178 -11.80 -2.81 -4.88
CA VAL A 178 -12.12 -1.61 -4.10
C VAL A 178 -13.22 -0.77 -4.75
N SER A 179 -13.34 -0.81 -6.07
CA SER A 179 -14.27 0.05 -6.84
C SER A 179 -15.73 -0.11 -6.40
N GLY A 180 -16.19 -1.33 -6.16
CA GLY A 180 -17.55 -1.58 -5.68
C GLY A 180 -17.83 -0.95 -4.31
N TYR A 181 -16.88 -1.07 -3.38
CA TYR A 181 -16.97 -0.46 -2.05
C TYR A 181 -16.98 1.08 -2.16
N LEU A 182 -16.01 1.65 -2.85
CA LEU A 182 -15.89 3.10 -3.04
C LEU A 182 -17.12 3.69 -3.73
N SER A 183 -17.62 3.01 -4.78
CA SER A 183 -18.82 3.47 -5.50
C SER A 183 -20.06 3.50 -4.62
N SER A 184 -20.18 2.56 -3.68
CA SER A 184 -21.29 2.53 -2.72
C SER A 184 -21.23 3.66 -1.69
N LYS A 185 -20.04 4.21 -1.42
CA LYS A 185 -19.80 5.27 -0.44
C LYS A 185 -19.84 6.68 -1.06
N PHE A 186 -19.12 6.87 -2.16
CA PHE A 186 -18.81 8.17 -2.75
C PHE A 186 -19.39 8.35 -4.16
N GLY A 187 -20.14 7.36 -4.67
CA GLY A 187 -20.62 7.35 -6.04
C GLY A 187 -19.55 6.89 -7.06
N LYS A 188 -20.05 6.51 -8.24
CA LYS A 188 -19.22 5.88 -9.27
C LYS A 188 -18.10 6.78 -9.79
N GLU A 189 -18.39 8.02 -10.07
CA GLU A 189 -17.45 8.99 -10.67
C GLU A 189 -16.24 9.24 -9.75
N LYS A 190 -16.47 9.52 -8.46
CA LYS A 190 -15.40 9.70 -7.48
C LYS A 190 -14.59 8.42 -7.25
N ALA A 191 -15.27 7.26 -7.22
CA ALA A 191 -14.61 5.98 -7.08
C ALA A 191 -13.68 5.69 -8.26
N GLU A 192 -14.14 5.90 -9.49
CA GLU A 192 -13.32 5.73 -10.70
C GLU A 192 -12.13 6.69 -10.72
N SER A 193 -12.33 7.95 -10.36
CA SER A 193 -11.22 8.92 -10.28
C SER A 193 -10.21 8.51 -9.21
N LEU A 194 -10.64 8.14 -8.01
CA LEU A 194 -9.73 7.68 -6.96
C LEU A 194 -8.90 6.47 -7.39
N VAL A 195 -9.53 5.48 -8.02
CA VAL A 195 -8.85 4.26 -8.47
C VAL A 195 -7.88 4.55 -9.62
N ASN A 196 -8.29 5.32 -10.62
CA ASN A 196 -7.52 5.51 -11.84
C ASN A 196 -6.45 6.60 -11.76
N ASP A 197 -6.75 7.66 -11.01
CA ASP A 197 -5.92 8.87 -11.02
C ASP A 197 -5.08 9.00 -9.74
N PHE A 198 -5.39 8.20 -8.70
CA PHE A 198 -4.67 8.24 -7.44
C PHE A 198 -4.12 6.87 -6.98
N LEU A 199 -4.99 5.87 -6.75
CA LEU A 199 -4.56 4.59 -6.14
C LEU A 199 -3.57 3.84 -7.02
N PHE A 200 -3.83 3.74 -8.31
CA PHE A 200 -3.01 3.00 -9.27
C PHE A 200 -2.55 3.92 -10.41
N CYS A 201 -1.89 4.99 -10.04
CA CYS A 201 -1.34 5.98 -10.96
C CYS A 201 0.08 6.32 -10.50
N TYR A 202 1.06 5.72 -11.17
CA TYR A 202 2.46 5.99 -10.89
C TYR A 202 2.90 7.36 -11.41
N GLY A 203 2.40 7.74 -12.59
CA GLY A 203 2.75 8.98 -13.30
C GLY A 203 1.87 10.17 -12.96
#